data_256e9dde0eeb5ec0f8a71d7c6d921482
#
_entry.id   256e9dde0eeb5ec0f8a71d7c6d921482
#
_cell.length_a   1.000
_cell.length_b   1.000
_cell.length_c   1.000
_cell.angle_alpha   90.00
_cell.angle_beta   90.00
_cell.angle_gamma   90.00
#
_symmetry.space_group_name_H-M   'P 1'
#
loop_
_entity.id
_entity.type
_entity.pdbx_description
1 polymer ?
#
loop_
_entity_poly.entity_id
_entity_poly.type
_entity_poly.pdbx_seq_one_letter_code
_entity_poly.pdbx_strand_id
1 'polypeptide(L)'
;WSMLFIPYYTWAAELSSDYNERSTIVGWRMFIGTLGNAISKFLPSIALFLFALGGAEETVIIIGACLLMVIPVCISLSVFNVPERMDYQVKQGSVKKGLIAMWQNSAFRKLIFAYFFNYLGITLSTLTVMFFIRGVTGEEEQGILYFVFYYVANLIGIPFWLWLSRKVGKHNAWKIGLLVFTILQPCYFFLGNGDYYWMFPITFIAGLAGSTFHLIPHSMKADVIDYDTYLTGEDRAAQFFAAWSFVTKMAI
;
A
#
# COMPACT_ATOMS: atom_id res chain seq x y z
N TRP A 1 11.55 -11.03 -3.08
CA TRP A 1 10.33 -10.29 -2.71
C TRP A 1 9.09 -10.89 -3.40
N SER A 2 9.00 -10.94 -4.73
CA SER A 2 7.81 -11.43 -5.45
C SER A 2 7.42 -12.87 -5.12
N MET A 3 8.39 -13.76 -4.90
CA MET A 3 8.13 -15.17 -4.54
C MET A 3 7.39 -15.35 -3.21
N LEU A 4 7.55 -14.41 -2.29
CA LEU A 4 6.83 -14.42 -1.00
C LEU A 4 5.51 -13.66 -1.10
N PHE A 5 5.49 -12.51 -1.75
CA PHE A 5 4.32 -11.63 -1.76
C PHE A 5 3.18 -12.10 -2.65
N ILE A 6 3.47 -12.70 -3.81
CA ILE A 6 2.40 -13.17 -4.71
C ILE A 6 1.57 -14.26 -4.05
N PRO A 7 2.15 -15.37 -3.52
CA PRO A 7 1.37 -16.38 -2.80
C PRO A 7 0.63 -15.81 -1.57
N TYR A 8 1.29 -14.97 -0.78
CA TYR A 8 0.69 -14.34 0.39
C TYR A 8 -0.54 -13.48 0.05
N TYR A 9 -0.48 -12.70 -1.02
CA TYR A 9 -1.61 -11.87 -1.46
C TYR A 9 -2.73 -12.69 -2.08
N THR A 10 -2.42 -13.75 -2.80
CA THR A 10 -3.40 -14.67 -3.35
C THR A 10 -4.16 -15.35 -2.22
N TRP A 11 -3.44 -15.94 -1.26
CA TRP A 11 -4.01 -16.56 -0.09
C TRP A 11 -4.92 -15.62 0.72
N ALA A 12 -4.48 -14.38 0.96
CA ALA A 12 -5.29 -13.38 1.66
C ALA A 12 -6.60 -13.02 0.91
N ALA A 13 -6.63 -13.12 -0.41
CA ALA A 13 -7.83 -12.90 -1.21
C ALA A 13 -8.82 -14.07 -1.13
N GLU A 14 -8.34 -15.27 -0.84
CA GLU A 14 -9.13 -16.51 -0.73
C GLU A 14 -9.76 -16.71 0.66
N LEU A 15 -9.31 -15.95 1.69
CA LEU A 15 -9.78 -16.12 3.08
C LEU A 15 -11.27 -15.85 3.26
N SER A 16 -11.89 -14.99 2.47
CA SER A 16 -13.32 -14.70 2.52
C SER A 16 -13.92 -14.45 1.14
N SER A 17 -15.16 -14.93 0.94
CA SER A 17 -15.98 -14.64 -0.23
C SER A 17 -16.88 -13.41 -0.04
N ASP A 18 -17.05 -12.92 1.19
CA ASP A 18 -17.86 -11.71 1.47
C ASP A 18 -17.12 -10.42 1.07
N TYR A 19 -17.82 -9.55 0.35
CA TYR A 19 -17.29 -8.29 -0.17
C TYR A 19 -16.78 -7.33 0.93
N ASN A 20 -17.53 -7.22 2.03
CA ASN A 20 -17.18 -6.31 3.12
C ASN A 20 -16.10 -6.90 4.03
N GLU A 21 -16.17 -8.21 4.30
CA GLU A 21 -15.18 -8.92 5.09
C GLU A 21 -13.81 -8.88 4.39
N ARG A 22 -13.76 -9.12 3.09
CA ARG A 22 -12.54 -9.00 2.29
C ARG A 22 -11.93 -7.60 2.35
N SER A 23 -12.76 -6.56 2.27
CA SER A 23 -12.30 -5.17 2.41
C SER A 23 -11.71 -4.92 3.81
N THR A 24 -12.27 -5.54 4.83
CA THR A 24 -11.77 -5.48 6.21
C THR A 24 -10.43 -6.20 6.35
N ILE A 25 -10.28 -7.40 5.77
CA ILE A 25 -9.01 -8.15 5.76
C ILE A 25 -7.91 -7.33 5.08
N VAL A 26 -8.21 -6.76 3.90
CA VAL A 26 -7.28 -5.86 3.19
C VAL A 26 -6.94 -4.64 4.05
N GLY A 27 -7.92 -4.07 4.75
CA GLY A 27 -7.75 -2.94 5.66
C GLY A 27 -6.79 -3.24 6.82
N TRP A 28 -6.99 -4.35 7.52
CA TRP A 28 -6.09 -4.78 8.59
C TRP A 28 -4.67 -5.03 8.07
N ARG A 29 -4.54 -5.70 6.94
CA ARG A 29 -3.24 -5.92 6.31
C ARG A 29 -2.56 -4.59 5.97
N MET A 30 -3.29 -3.63 5.42
CA MET A 30 -2.75 -2.31 5.10
C MET A 30 -2.37 -1.54 6.37
N PHE A 31 -3.18 -1.62 7.41
CA PHE A 31 -2.90 -0.98 8.70
C PHE A 31 -1.59 -1.48 9.30
N ILE A 32 -1.44 -2.79 9.44
CA ILE A 32 -0.21 -3.42 9.96
C ILE A 32 0.99 -3.14 9.04
N GLY A 33 0.78 -3.20 7.71
CA GLY A 33 1.82 -2.88 6.73
C GLY A 33 2.29 -1.43 6.82
N THR A 34 1.38 -0.46 6.99
CA THR A 34 1.70 0.96 7.17
C THR A 34 2.43 1.19 8.49
N LEU A 35 2.01 0.51 9.56
CA LEU A 35 2.70 0.55 10.85
C LEU A 35 4.12 0.01 10.73
N GLY A 36 4.31 -1.14 10.08
CA GLY A 36 5.63 -1.72 9.82
C GLY A 36 6.53 -0.80 8.98
N ASN A 37 5.98 -0.15 7.95
CA ASN A 37 6.70 0.86 7.15
C ASN A 37 7.13 2.07 8.00
N ALA A 38 6.25 2.56 8.87
CA ALA A 38 6.58 3.65 9.78
C ALA A 38 7.69 3.24 10.73
N ILE A 39 7.56 2.10 11.42
CA ILE A 39 8.58 1.58 12.33
C ILE A 39 9.93 1.43 11.61
N SER A 40 9.95 0.82 10.42
CA SER A 40 11.19 0.63 9.65
C SER A 40 11.90 1.95 9.32
N LYS A 41 11.16 3.02 9.03
CA LYS A 41 11.73 4.34 8.71
C LYS A 41 12.25 5.07 9.95
N PHE A 42 11.59 4.87 11.10
CA PHE A 42 12.02 5.49 12.37
C PHE A 42 13.04 4.65 13.15
N LEU A 43 13.25 3.39 12.75
CA LEU A 43 14.17 2.47 13.41
C LEU A 43 15.59 3.04 13.58
N PRO A 44 16.20 3.69 12.55
CA PRO A 44 17.51 4.33 12.71
C PRO A 44 17.53 5.40 13.81
N SER A 45 16.50 6.25 13.85
CA SER A 45 16.38 7.30 14.87
C SER A 45 16.13 6.73 16.27
N ILE A 46 15.34 5.66 16.36
CA ILE A 46 15.11 4.93 17.60
C ILE A 46 16.40 4.27 18.09
N ALA A 47 17.16 3.66 17.19
CA ALA A 47 18.45 3.03 17.53
C ALA A 47 19.48 4.06 18.03
N LEU A 48 19.55 5.22 17.39
CA LEU A 48 20.40 6.32 17.85
C LEU A 48 19.99 6.80 19.25
N PHE A 49 18.70 6.98 19.48
CA PHE A 49 18.19 7.49 20.76
C PHE A 49 18.38 6.50 21.92
N LEU A 50 18.10 5.20 21.70
CA LEU A 50 18.15 4.18 22.75
C LEU A 50 19.54 3.59 22.99
N PHE A 51 20.36 3.47 21.94
CA PHE A 51 21.61 2.72 22.00
C PHE A 51 22.83 3.55 21.59
N ALA A 52 22.66 4.82 21.24
CA ALA A 52 23.70 5.70 20.68
C ALA A 52 24.35 5.11 19.40
N LEU A 53 23.64 4.29 18.67
CA LEU A 53 24.07 3.62 17.43
C LEU A 53 23.56 4.43 16.24
N GLY A 54 24.40 5.23 15.61
CA GLY A 54 24.01 6.17 14.55
C GLY A 54 24.78 6.04 13.24
N GLY A 55 25.68 5.07 13.14
CA GLY A 55 26.42 4.79 11.90
C GLY A 55 25.54 4.11 10.85
N ALA A 56 25.83 4.36 9.57
CA ALA A 56 25.11 3.71 8.46
C ALA A 56 25.23 2.17 8.52
N GLU A 57 26.41 1.67 8.88
CA GLU A 57 26.67 0.24 9.03
C GLU A 57 25.88 -0.37 10.18
N GLU A 58 25.89 0.27 11.35
CA GLU A 58 25.13 -0.15 12.53
C GLU A 58 23.61 -0.19 12.25
N THR A 59 23.11 0.81 11.54
CA THR A 59 21.70 0.87 11.12
C THR A 59 21.34 -0.32 10.26
N VAL A 60 22.16 -0.70 9.28
CA VAL A 60 21.92 -1.86 8.41
C VAL A 60 21.93 -3.16 9.20
N ILE A 61 22.87 -3.32 10.15
CA ILE A 61 22.95 -4.50 11.02
C ILE A 61 21.69 -4.62 11.89
N ILE A 62 21.21 -3.52 12.48
CA ILE A 62 20.00 -3.52 13.32
C ILE A 62 18.77 -3.90 12.49
N ILE A 63 18.60 -3.29 11.32
CA ILE A 63 17.49 -3.63 10.43
C ILE A 63 17.55 -5.10 10.02
N GLY A 64 18.75 -5.59 9.66
CA GLY A 64 18.96 -7.00 9.30
C GLY A 64 18.62 -7.95 10.44
N ALA A 65 19.08 -7.68 11.66
CA ALA A 65 18.78 -8.48 12.85
C ALA A 65 17.28 -8.49 13.17
N CYS A 66 16.62 -7.33 13.12
CA CYS A 66 15.17 -7.23 13.30
C CYS A 66 14.41 -8.07 12.26
N LEU A 67 14.80 -8.02 10.99
CA LEU A 67 14.17 -8.81 9.93
C LEU A 67 14.37 -10.31 10.12
N LEU A 68 15.58 -10.74 10.52
CA LEU A 68 15.89 -12.15 10.81
C LEU A 68 15.05 -12.70 11.97
N MET A 69 14.66 -11.89 12.93
CA MET A 69 13.78 -12.31 14.04
C MET A 69 12.30 -12.23 13.67
N VAL A 70 11.87 -11.12 13.09
CA VAL A 70 10.44 -10.84 12.84
C VAL A 70 9.87 -11.71 11.72
N ILE A 71 10.61 -11.93 10.63
CA ILE A 71 10.10 -12.68 9.47
C ILE A 71 9.74 -14.13 9.84
N PRO A 72 10.62 -14.93 10.50
CA PRO A 72 10.26 -16.30 10.89
C PRO A 72 9.08 -16.35 11.85
N VAL A 73 8.99 -15.42 12.80
CA VAL A 73 7.87 -15.34 13.75
C VAL A 73 6.57 -15.05 13.02
N CYS A 74 6.54 -14.06 12.13
CA CYS A 74 5.34 -13.72 11.36
C CYS A 74 4.91 -14.87 10.43
N ILE A 75 5.86 -15.55 9.77
CA ILE A 75 5.56 -16.72 8.92
C ILE A 75 4.97 -17.83 9.76
N SER A 76 5.59 -18.16 10.90
CA SER A 76 5.09 -19.21 11.81
C SER A 76 3.70 -18.89 12.31
N LEU A 77 3.45 -17.66 12.76
CA LEU A 77 2.12 -17.22 13.19
C LEU A 77 1.08 -17.36 12.06
N SER A 78 1.44 -17.01 10.83
CA SER A 78 0.53 -17.13 9.69
C SER A 78 0.23 -18.61 9.36
N VAL A 79 1.26 -19.45 9.29
CA VAL A 79 1.11 -20.86 8.90
C VAL A 79 0.33 -21.68 9.95
N PHE A 80 0.56 -21.42 11.24
CA PHE A 80 -0.07 -22.20 12.30
C PHE A 80 -1.46 -21.73 12.72
N ASN A 81 -1.81 -20.45 12.46
CA ASN A 81 -3.09 -19.90 12.95
C ASN A 81 -4.11 -19.62 11.84
N VAL A 82 -3.72 -19.55 10.59
CA VAL A 82 -4.66 -19.26 9.49
C VAL A 82 -5.02 -20.56 8.78
N PRO A 83 -6.29 -21.00 8.84
CA PRO A 83 -6.71 -22.22 8.19
C PRO A 83 -6.68 -22.11 6.67
N GLU A 84 -6.24 -23.17 6.00
CA GLU A 84 -6.30 -23.28 4.55
C GLU A 84 -7.71 -23.74 4.13
N ARG A 85 -8.30 -23.06 3.17
CA ARG A 85 -9.63 -23.45 2.63
C ARG A 85 -9.45 -24.58 1.62
N MET A 86 -9.85 -25.80 2.03
CA MET A 86 -9.76 -27.02 1.21
C MET A 86 -10.84 -27.11 0.12
N ASP A 87 -11.87 -26.30 0.21
CA ASP A 87 -13.02 -26.27 -0.73
C ASP A 87 -12.73 -25.49 -2.01
N TYR A 88 -11.56 -24.89 -2.14
CA TYR A 88 -11.15 -24.07 -3.28
C TYR A 88 -10.39 -24.91 -4.34
N GLN A 89 -11.07 -25.93 -4.89
CA GLN A 89 -10.48 -26.71 -5.99
C GLN A 89 -10.88 -26.10 -7.35
N VAL A 90 -10.12 -25.15 -7.81
CA VAL A 90 -10.31 -24.57 -9.15
C VAL A 90 -9.23 -25.07 -10.11
N LYS A 91 -9.63 -25.42 -11.35
CA LYS A 91 -8.69 -25.85 -12.39
C LYS A 91 -7.69 -24.73 -12.72
N GLN A 92 -6.41 -24.98 -12.54
CA GLN A 92 -5.37 -24.07 -12.98
C GLN A 92 -5.35 -24.00 -14.51
N GLY A 93 -5.62 -22.82 -15.06
CA GLY A 93 -5.55 -22.56 -16.48
C GLY A 93 -4.12 -22.38 -17.01
N SER A 94 -3.94 -22.48 -18.32
CA SER A 94 -2.67 -22.17 -18.97
C SER A 94 -2.27 -20.70 -18.76
N VAL A 95 -1.05 -20.41 -18.36
CA VAL A 95 -0.52 -19.06 -18.14
C VAL A 95 -0.73 -18.15 -19.36
N LYS A 96 -0.46 -18.63 -20.57
CA LYS A 96 -0.63 -17.86 -21.81
C LYS A 96 -2.08 -17.49 -22.06
N LYS A 97 -3.04 -18.43 -21.87
CA LYS A 97 -4.48 -18.16 -21.99
C LYS A 97 -4.94 -17.18 -20.92
N GLY A 98 -4.41 -17.31 -19.71
CA GLY A 98 -4.73 -16.39 -18.60
C GLY A 98 -4.31 -14.96 -18.88
N LEU A 99 -3.12 -14.72 -19.41
CA LEU A 99 -2.64 -13.37 -19.78
C LEU A 99 -3.54 -12.72 -20.85
N ILE A 100 -3.96 -13.49 -21.86
CA ILE A 100 -4.89 -13.00 -22.90
C ILE A 100 -6.24 -12.66 -22.28
N ALA A 101 -6.79 -13.52 -21.45
CA ALA A 101 -8.08 -13.30 -20.80
C ALA A 101 -8.06 -12.09 -19.84
N MET A 102 -6.97 -11.92 -19.05
CA MET A 102 -6.79 -10.71 -18.22
C MET A 102 -6.80 -9.44 -19.08
N TRP A 103 -6.15 -9.46 -20.25
CA TRP A 103 -6.15 -8.32 -21.15
C TRP A 103 -7.50 -8.06 -21.79
N GLN A 104 -8.31 -9.09 -21.99
CA GLN A 104 -9.69 -8.99 -22.44
C GLN A 104 -10.65 -8.49 -21.36
N ASN A 105 -10.31 -8.67 -20.08
CA ASN A 105 -11.11 -8.18 -18.97
C ASN A 105 -11.04 -6.65 -18.88
N SER A 106 -12.11 -5.98 -19.33
CA SER A 106 -12.22 -4.52 -19.37
C SER A 106 -12.12 -3.88 -17.98
N ALA A 107 -12.66 -4.52 -16.93
CA ALA A 107 -12.59 -4.02 -15.57
C ALA A 107 -11.14 -4.04 -15.06
N PHE A 108 -10.41 -5.12 -15.31
CA PHE A 108 -9.01 -5.24 -14.95
C PHE A 108 -8.13 -4.19 -15.64
N ARG A 109 -8.29 -4.04 -16.96
CA ARG A 109 -7.50 -3.03 -17.72
C ARG A 109 -7.69 -1.64 -17.16
N LYS A 110 -8.92 -1.20 -16.94
CA LYS A 110 -9.21 0.14 -16.39
C LYS A 110 -8.59 0.31 -15.00
N LEU A 111 -8.73 -0.71 -14.16
CA LEU A 111 -8.21 -0.68 -12.79
C LEU A 111 -6.68 -0.63 -12.77
N ILE A 112 -6.00 -1.46 -13.57
CA ILE A 112 -4.54 -1.54 -13.56
C ILE A 112 -3.89 -0.28 -14.14
N PHE A 113 -4.48 0.32 -15.20
CA PHE A 113 -4.01 1.60 -15.74
C PHE A 113 -4.19 2.73 -14.75
N ALA A 114 -5.37 2.85 -14.12
CA ALA A 114 -5.60 3.86 -13.09
C ALA A 114 -4.64 3.70 -11.91
N TYR A 115 -4.39 2.45 -11.49
CA TYR A 115 -3.44 2.14 -10.42
C TYR A 115 -2.00 2.49 -10.80
N PHE A 116 -1.56 2.21 -12.03
CA PHE A 116 -0.23 2.56 -12.51
C PHE A 116 0.05 4.06 -12.36
N PHE A 117 -0.82 4.91 -12.88
CA PHE A 117 -0.65 6.37 -12.76
C PHE A 117 -0.75 6.87 -11.34
N ASN A 118 -1.66 6.28 -10.54
CA ASN A 118 -1.76 6.58 -9.12
C ASN A 118 -0.45 6.24 -8.39
N TYR A 119 0.11 5.05 -8.63
CA TYR A 119 1.33 4.61 -7.97
C TYR A 119 2.56 5.41 -8.43
N LEU A 120 2.66 5.71 -9.72
CA LEU A 120 3.70 6.59 -10.28
C LEU A 120 3.68 7.97 -9.62
N GLY A 121 2.48 8.57 -9.47
CA GLY A 121 2.32 9.86 -8.79
C GLY A 121 2.79 9.84 -7.33
N ILE A 122 2.45 8.79 -6.57
CA ILE A 122 2.91 8.62 -5.19
C ILE A 122 4.43 8.47 -5.13
N THR A 123 4.99 7.64 -6.01
CA THR A 123 6.43 7.39 -6.04
C THR A 123 7.19 8.68 -6.32
N LEU A 124 6.77 9.45 -7.34
CA LEU A 124 7.37 10.74 -7.66
C LEU A 124 7.26 11.72 -6.47
N SER A 125 6.08 11.82 -5.85
CA SER A 125 5.88 12.69 -4.68
C SER A 125 6.79 12.28 -3.52
N THR A 126 6.95 10.97 -3.26
CA THR A 126 7.79 10.48 -2.17
C THR A 126 9.28 10.72 -2.44
N LEU A 127 9.72 10.60 -3.68
CA LEU A 127 11.12 10.86 -4.05
C LEU A 127 11.46 12.35 -3.97
N THR A 128 10.52 13.22 -4.30
CA THR A 128 10.79 14.66 -4.37
C THR A 128 10.59 15.39 -3.04
N VAL A 129 9.84 14.82 -2.08
CA VAL A 129 9.50 15.51 -0.83
C VAL A 129 10.71 15.93 -0.01
N MET A 130 11.74 15.09 0.08
CA MET A 130 12.96 15.44 0.84
C MET A 130 13.75 16.56 0.16
N PHE A 131 13.80 16.58 -1.17
CA PHE A 131 14.39 17.70 -1.92
C PHE A 131 13.61 18.99 -1.71
N PHE A 132 12.29 18.90 -1.61
CA PHE A 132 11.43 20.04 -1.32
C PHE A 132 11.67 20.59 0.11
N ILE A 133 11.70 19.73 1.11
CA ILE A 133 11.96 20.12 2.50
C ILE A 133 13.33 20.79 2.60
N ARG A 134 14.36 20.19 2.02
CA ARG A 134 15.74 20.74 2.06
C ARG A 134 15.89 22.02 1.26
N GLY A 135 15.38 22.04 0.03
CA GLY A 135 15.64 23.12 -0.93
C GLY A 135 14.69 24.30 -0.82
N VAL A 136 13.46 24.11 -0.33
CA VAL A 136 12.43 25.16 -0.29
C VAL A 136 12.19 25.66 1.13
N THR A 137 11.97 24.75 2.09
CA THR A 137 11.70 25.17 3.47
C THR A 137 12.94 25.39 4.30
N GLY A 138 14.10 24.81 3.92
CA GLY A 138 15.37 24.96 4.62
C GLY A 138 15.49 24.15 5.90
N GLU A 139 14.51 23.32 6.27
CA GLU A 139 14.38 22.62 7.55
C GLU A 139 14.65 21.12 7.43
N GLU A 140 15.83 20.75 6.92
CA GLU A 140 16.19 19.34 6.67
C GLU A 140 16.11 18.46 7.92
N GLU A 141 16.54 18.98 9.08
CA GLU A 141 16.54 18.25 10.35
C GLU A 141 15.13 17.87 10.82
N GLN A 142 14.12 18.64 10.44
CA GLN A 142 12.74 18.42 10.80
C GLN A 142 11.98 17.52 9.79
N GLY A 143 12.64 17.07 8.73
CA GLY A 143 12.04 16.22 7.70
C GLY A 143 11.43 14.92 8.25
N ILE A 144 11.93 14.43 9.38
CA ILE A 144 11.37 13.27 10.06
C ILE A 144 9.93 13.52 10.54
N LEU A 145 9.62 14.74 11.00
CA LEU A 145 8.28 15.11 11.46
C LEU A 145 7.25 15.05 10.33
N TYR A 146 7.66 15.42 9.10
CA TYR A 146 6.82 15.24 7.91
C TYR A 146 6.33 13.80 7.79
N PHE A 147 7.23 12.82 7.89
CA PHE A 147 6.86 11.41 7.80
C PHE A 147 6.01 10.95 8.98
N VAL A 148 6.27 11.44 10.19
CA VAL A 148 5.42 11.14 11.36
C VAL A 148 3.98 11.57 11.09
N PHE A 149 3.76 12.83 10.71
CA PHE A 149 2.43 13.34 10.41
C PHE A 149 1.75 12.58 9.27
N TYR A 150 2.50 12.28 8.20
CA TYR A 150 2.00 11.52 7.07
C TYR A 150 1.54 10.12 7.45
N TYR A 151 2.37 9.36 8.20
CA TYR A 151 2.05 7.98 8.57
C TYR A 151 0.95 7.89 9.62
N VAL A 152 0.93 8.79 10.59
CA VAL A 152 -0.16 8.88 11.58
C VAL A 152 -1.48 9.16 10.88
N ALA A 153 -1.51 10.13 9.97
CA ALA A 153 -2.69 10.43 9.19
C ALA A 153 -3.12 9.26 8.29
N ASN A 154 -2.16 8.55 7.70
CA ASN A 154 -2.43 7.38 6.87
C ASN A 154 -3.08 6.25 7.68
N LEU A 155 -2.59 5.98 8.90
CA LEU A 155 -3.19 4.99 9.80
C LEU A 155 -4.63 5.37 10.19
N ILE A 156 -4.87 6.64 10.51
CA ILE A 156 -6.23 7.16 10.81
C ILE A 156 -7.13 7.09 9.57
N GLY A 157 -6.57 7.34 8.40
CA GLY A 157 -7.28 7.30 7.12
C GLY A 157 -7.84 5.92 6.77
N ILE A 158 -7.14 4.82 7.09
CA ILE A 158 -7.57 3.46 6.74
C ILE A 158 -8.99 3.15 7.25
N PRO A 159 -9.32 3.25 8.55
CA PRO A 159 -10.67 2.98 9.03
C PRO A 159 -11.70 3.97 8.48
N PHE A 160 -11.34 5.24 8.30
CA PHE A 160 -12.21 6.23 7.69
C PHE A 160 -12.62 5.83 6.27
N TRP A 161 -11.66 5.44 5.41
CA TRP A 161 -11.95 5.06 4.03
C TRP A 161 -12.65 3.72 3.92
N LEU A 162 -12.41 2.77 4.82
CA LEU A 162 -13.19 1.54 4.90
C LEU A 162 -14.67 1.87 5.19
N TRP A 163 -14.94 2.73 6.15
CA TRP A 163 -16.28 3.17 6.46
C TRP A 163 -16.92 3.91 5.28
N LEU A 164 -16.21 4.86 4.67
CA LEU A 164 -16.73 5.63 3.54
C LEU A 164 -16.99 4.73 2.32
N SER A 165 -16.08 3.80 2.02
CA SER A 165 -16.24 2.88 0.88
C SER A 165 -17.47 1.99 0.98
N ARG A 166 -17.91 1.65 2.20
CA ARG A 166 -19.17 0.92 2.43
C ARG A 166 -20.40 1.76 2.13
N LYS A 167 -20.32 3.09 2.35
CA LYS A 167 -21.45 4.02 2.11
C LYS A 167 -21.58 4.44 0.66
N VAL A 168 -20.48 4.84 0.03
CA VAL A 168 -20.49 5.45 -1.32
C VAL A 168 -19.99 4.50 -2.42
N GLY A 169 -19.54 3.30 -2.04
CA GLY A 169 -18.88 2.33 -2.92
C GLY A 169 -17.39 2.59 -3.09
N LYS A 170 -16.61 1.51 -3.36
CA LYS A 170 -15.15 1.55 -3.47
C LYS A 170 -14.67 2.54 -4.54
N HIS A 171 -15.30 2.53 -5.70
CA HIS A 171 -14.93 3.41 -6.82
C HIS A 171 -15.06 4.91 -6.49
N ASN A 172 -16.16 5.32 -5.86
CA ASN A 172 -16.35 6.72 -5.48
C ASN A 172 -15.43 7.12 -4.32
N ALA A 173 -15.23 6.24 -3.33
CA ALA A 173 -14.29 6.48 -2.26
C ALA A 173 -12.87 6.73 -2.80
N TRP A 174 -12.40 5.92 -3.75
CA TRP A 174 -11.09 6.12 -4.38
C TRP A 174 -11.02 7.44 -5.15
N LYS A 175 -12.05 7.79 -5.94
CA LYS A 175 -12.13 9.09 -6.64
C LYS A 175 -12.02 10.26 -5.68
N ILE A 176 -12.75 10.22 -4.55
CA ILE A 176 -12.71 11.29 -3.54
C ILE A 176 -11.29 11.43 -2.99
N GLY A 177 -10.66 10.31 -2.60
CA GLY A 177 -9.27 10.33 -2.10
C GLY A 177 -8.27 10.90 -3.12
N LEU A 178 -8.38 10.50 -4.39
CA LEU A 178 -7.55 11.04 -5.47
C LEU A 178 -7.77 12.53 -5.67
N LEU A 179 -9.02 13.00 -5.66
CA LEU A 179 -9.35 14.41 -5.82
C LEU A 179 -8.79 15.25 -4.67
N VAL A 180 -8.98 14.81 -3.42
CA VAL A 180 -8.43 15.50 -2.24
C VAL A 180 -6.91 15.61 -2.36
N PHE A 181 -6.22 14.51 -2.68
CA PHE A 181 -4.78 14.51 -2.83
C PHE A 181 -4.33 15.45 -3.96
N THR A 182 -4.99 15.41 -5.11
CA THR A 182 -4.65 16.25 -6.28
C THR A 182 -4.83 17.74 -5.99
N ILE A 183 -5.87 18.11 -5.25
CA ILE A 183 -6.12 19.52 -4.86
C ILE A 183 -5.07 20.02 -3.86
N LEU A 184 -4.54 19.12 -3.02
CA LEU A 184 -3.52 19.49 -2.02
C LEU A 184 -2.12 19.67 -2.61
N GLN A 185 -1.78 18.98 -3.70
CA GLN A 185 -0.43 19.08 -4.28
C GLN A 185 -0.03 20.52 -4.69
N PRO A 186 -0.88 21.31 -5.34
CA PRO A 186 -0.57 22.71 -5.64
C PRO A 186 -0.33 23.59 -4.41
N CYS A 187 -0.85 23.22 -3.23
CA CYS A 187 -0.62 24.00 -2.01
C CYS A 187 0.85 24.08 -1.61
N TYR A 188 1.65 23.07 -1.98
CA TYR A 188 3.09 23.08 -1.73
C TYR A 188 3.82 24.21 -2.53
N PHE A 189 3.29 24.66 -3.67
CA PHE A 189 3.88 25.75 -4.44
C PHE A 189 3.81 27.11 -3.74
N PHE A 190 2.92 27.26 -2.76
CA PHE A 190 2.78 28.49 -2.00
C PHE A 190 3.67 28.54 -0.76
N LEU A 191 4.40 27.47 -0.47
CA LEU A 191 5.31 27.39 0.67
C LEU A 191 6.70 27.85 0.27
N GLY A 192 7.33 28.63 1.16
CA GLY A 192 8.69 29.14 1.00
C GLY A 192 9.57 28.87 2.22
N ASN A 193 10.70 29.56 2.27
CA ASN A 193 11.60 29.47 3.40
C ASN A 193 10.94 30.04 4.66
N GLY A 194 10.92 29.24 5.74
CA GLY A 194 10.25 29.58 7.00
C GLY A 194 8.80 29.10 7.11
N ASP A 195 8.18 28.61 6.04
CA ASP A 195 6.79 28.13 6.03
C ASP A 195 6.66 26.66 6.42
N TYR A 196 7.68 26.06 6.99
CA TYR A 196 7.71 24.64 7.32
C TYR A 196 6.50 24.17 8.13
N TYR A 197 6.03 24.97 9.08
CA TYR A 197 4.88 24.64 9.91
C TYR A 197 3.57 24.47 9.11
N TRP A 198 3.42 25.19 8.00
CA TRP A 198 2.27 25.06 7.12
C TRP A 198 2.25 23.74 6.32
N MET A 199 3.40 23.05 6.24
CA MET A 199 3.44 21.72 5.65
C MET A 199 2.64 20.69 6.46
N PHE A 200 2.58 20.80 7.80
CA PHE A 200 1.96 19.79 8.63
C PHE A 200 0.47 19.56 8.34
N PRO A 201 -0.40 20.59 8.29
CA PRO A 201 -1.80 20.38 7.93
C PRO A 201 -1.95 19.83 6.51
N ILE A 202 -1.17 20.30 5.54
CA ILE A 202 -1.21 19.80 4.16
C ILE A 202 -0.81 18.32 4.15
N THR A 203 0.30 17.97 4.81
CA THR A 203 0.80 16.60 4.91
C THR A 203 -0.17 15.68 5.64
N PHE A 204 -0.81 16.15 6.69
CA PHE A 204 -1.79 15.37 7.44
C PHE A 204 -3.00 15.01 6.56
N ILE A 205 -3.57 15.98 5.85
CA ILE A 205 -4.69 15.73 4.94
C ILE A 205 -4.24 14.87 3.75
N ALA A 206 -3.02 15.08 3.22
CA ALA A 206 -2.44 14.25 2.17
C ALA A 206 -2.23 12.80 2.64
N GLY A 207 -1.80 12.59 3.88
CA GLY A 207 -1.68 11.26 4.49
C GLY A 207 -3.03 10.56 4.66
N LEU A 208 -4.06 11.31 5.13
CA LEU A 208 -5.43 10.78 5.18
C LEU A 208 -5.91 10.34 3.79
N ALA A 209 -5.75 11.17 2.78
CA ALA A 209 -6.13 10.84 1.40
C ALA A 209 -5.27 9.69 0.84
N GLY A 210 -3.98 9.70 1.14
CA GLY A 210 -3.00 8.73 0.66
C GLY A 210 -3.29 7.28 1.05
N SER A 211 -3.96 7.05 2.18
CA SER A 211 -4.35 5.70 2.58
C SER A 211 -5.31 5.01 1.60
N THR A 212 -6.06 5.78 0.78
CA THR A 212 -6.92 5.19 -0.27
C THR A 212 -6.13 4.52 -1.38
N PHE A 213 -4.91 4.98 -1.64
CA PHE A 213 -4.13 4.60 -2.82
C PHE A 213 -3.70 3.14 -2.86
N HIS A 214 -3.57 2.55 -1.69
CA HIS A 214 -3.28 1.13 -1.56
C HIS A 214 -4.52 0.34 -1.13
N LEU A 215 -5.31 0.89 -0.19
CA LEU A 215 -6.46 0.20 0.39
C LEU A 215 -7.51 -0.15 -0.67
N ILE A 216 -8.00 0.85 -1.37
CA ILE A 216 -9.15 0.70 -2.27
C ILE A 216 -8.80 -0.10 -3.54
N PRO A 217 -7.70 0.19 -4.28
CA PRO A 217 -7.34 -0.58 -5.47
C PRO A 217 -7.07 -2.06 -5.18
N HIS A 218 -6.46 -2.38 -4.02
CA HIS A 218 -6.24 -3.77 -3.63
C HIS A 218 -7.55 -4.50 -3.32
N SER A 219 -8.51 -3.82 -2.71
CA SER A 219 -9.85 -4.38 -2.50
C SER A 219 -10.62 -4.55 -3.81
N MET A 220 -10.56 -3.57 -4.72
CA MET A 220 -11.19 -3.66 -6.04
C MET A 220 -10.56 -4.73 -6.93
N LYS A 221 -9.25 -4.96 -6.80
CA LYS A 221 -8.57 -6.04 -7.51
C LYS A 221 -9.16 -7.42 -7.17
N ALA A 222 -9.45 -7.66 -5.90
CA ALA A 222 -10.07 -8.91 -5.48
C ALA A 222 -11.46 -9.07 -6.11
N ASP A 223 -12.26 -8.01 -6.16
CA ASP A 223 -13.58 -8.04 -6.81
C ASP A 223 -13.49 -8.34 -8.32
N VAL A 224 -12.45 -7.82 -9.00
CA VAL A 224 -12.21 -8.08 -10.43
C VAL A 224 -11.76 -9.53 -10.66
N ILE A 225 -10.99 -10.12 -9.75
CA ILE A 225 -10.60 -11.53 -9.81
C ILE A 225 -11.85 -12.43 -9.67
N ASP A 226 -12.72 -12.13 -8.72
CA ASP A 226 -13.97 -12.89 -8.55
C ASP A 226 -14.88 -12.80 -9.79
N TYR A 227 -14.98 -11.61 -10.37
CA TYR A 227 -15.73 -11.41 -11.59
C TYR A 227 -15.16 -12.23 -12.76
N ASP A 228 -13.83 -12.30 -12.88
CA ASP A 228 -13.16 -13.14 -13.87
C ASP A 228 -13.45 -14.63 -13.64
N THR A 229 -13.33 -15.09 -12.41
CA THR A 229 -13.64 -16.49 -12.01
C THR A 229 -15.10 -16.83 -12.28
N TYR A 230 -16.02 -15.91 -11.99
CA TYR A 230 -17.45 -16.10 -12.30
C TYR A 230 -17.72 -16.26 -13.80
N LEU A 231 -17.04 -15.48 -14.65
CA LEU A 231 -17.22 -15.54 -16.10
C LEU A 231 -16.56 -16.75 -16.76
N THR A 232 -15.42 -17.18 -16.26
CA THR A 232 -14.56 -18.18 -16.91
C THR A 232 -14.59 -19.56 -16.26
N GLY A 233 -14.97 -19.63 -14.98
CA GLY A 233 -14.89 -20.85 -14.18
C GLY A 233 -13.47 -21.30 -13.86
N GLU A 234 -12.44 -20.47 -14.17
CA GLU A 234 -11.03 -20.76 -13.90
C GLU A 234 -10.47 -19.84 -12.81
N ASP A 235 -9.66 -20.39 -11.90
CA ASP A 235 -8.93 -19.57 -10.95
C ASP A 235 -7.63 -19.05 -11.59
N ARG A 236 -7.56 -17.73 -11.68
CA ARG A 236 -6.40 -17.02 -12.22
C ARG A 236 -5.86 -15.99 -11.23
N ALA A 237 -6.25 -16.05 -9.97
CA ALA A 237 -5.88 -15.07 -8.96
C ALA A 237 -4.37 -14.80 -8.93
N ALA A 238 -3.54 -15.86 -8.92
CA ALA A 238 -2.09 -15.72 -8.95
C ALA A 238 -1.56 -14.93 -10.16
N GLN A 239 -2.19 -15.07 -11.33
CA GLN A 239 -1.80 -14.36 -12.55
C GLN A 239 -2.15 -12.86 -12.46
N PHE A 240 -3.33 -12.52 -11.92
CA PHE A 240 -3.72 -11.13 -11.65
C PHE A 240 -2.78 -10.47 -10.63
N PHE A 241 -2.39 -11.19 -9.57
CA PHE A 241 -1.42 -10.67 -8.59
C PHE A 241 -0.03 -10.51 -9.19
N ALA A 242 0.41 -11.41 -10.07
CA ALA A 242 1.68 -11.29 -10.78
C ALA A 242 1.71 -10.07 -11.71
N ALA A 243 0.66 -9.88 -12.53
CA ALA A 243 0.54 -8.70 -13.39
C ALA A 243 0.50 -7.39 -12.58
N TRP A 244 -0.23 -7.38 -11.46
CA TRP A 244 -0.26 -6.25 -10.56
C TRP A 244 1.10 -5.90 -9.97
N SER A 245 1.83 -6.92 -9.49
CA SER A 245 3.18 -6.74 -8.95
C SER A 245 4.16 -6.25 -10.00
N PHE A 246 4.02 -6.71 -11.25
CA PHE A 246 4.83 -6.23 -12.37
C PHE A 246 4.59 -4.73 -12.63
N VAL A 247 3.31 -4.32 -12.75
CA VAL A 247 2.95 -2.91 -12.97
C VAL A 247 3.40 -2.01 -11.80
N THR A 248 3.27 -2.49 -10.56
CA THR A 248 3.77 -1.76 -9.38
C THR A 248 5.27 -1.49 -9.49
N LYS A 249 6.05 -2.49 -9.92
CA LYS A 249 7.51 -2.34 -10.07
C LYS A 249 7.91 -1.43 -11.23
N MET A 250 7.11 -1.37 -12.28
CA MET A 250 7.34 -0.43 -13.39
C MET A 250 7.08 1.03 -13.02
N ALA A 251 6.30 1.27 -11.95
CA ALA A 251 5.96 2.61 -11.48
C ALA A 251 6.90 3.11 -10.35
N ILE A 252 7.91 2.34 -9.95
CA ILE A 252 8.96 2.69 -8.98
C ILE A 252 10.22 3.13 -9.72
#